data_b856eb27c15eb1ff4757083361031688
#
_entry.id   b856eb27c15eb1ff4757083361031688
#
_cell.length_a   1.000
_cell.length_b   1.000
_cell.length_c   1.000
_cell.angle_alpha   90.00
_cell.angle_beta   90.00
_cell.angle_gamma   90.00
#
_symmetry.space_group_name_H-M   'P 1'
#
loop_
_entity.id
_entity.type
_entity.pdbx_description
1 polymer ?
#
loop_
_entity_poly.entity_id
_entity_poly.type
_entity_poly.pdbx_seq_one_letter_code
_entity_poly.pdbx_strand_id
1 'polypeptide(L)'
;MKNIIFDLDGTLIDSMPVWNGVGKKFLKDNGVEPPENIEEIFKTMSFEESHRYFAENLGLECSFDHMISSIISMVKDCYANTIPLKPYAYEFLEKEYKKGTNMCILTASEEDYVIPAVKRL
;
A
#
# COMPACT_ATOMS: atom_id res chain seq x y z
N MET A 1 24.54 -1.83 -23.24
CA MET A 1 24.12 -1.39 -21.91
C MET A 1 22.68 -1.80 -21.68
N LYS A 2 22.40 -2.42 -20.54
CA LYS A 2 21.06 -2.93 -20.21
C LYS A 2 20.29 -1.92 -19.37
N ASN A 3 19.02 -1.76 -19.67
CA ASN A 3 18.10 -0.88 -18.91
C ASN A 3 16.95 -1.71 -18.38
N ILE A 4 16.59 -1.52 -17.10
CA ILE A 4 15.46 -2.21 -16.49
C ILE A 4 14.55 -1.18 -15.82
N ILE A 5 13.24 -1.29 -16.07
CA ILE A 5 12.21 -0.53 -15.39
C ILE A 5 11.45 -1.50 -14.48
N PHE A 6 11.37 -1.15 -13.18
CA PHE A 6 10.68 -1.99 -12.20
C PHE A 6 9.37 -1.34 -11.78
N ASP A 7 8.37 -2.17 -11.58
CA ASP A 7 7.23 -1.80 -10.76
C ASP A 7 7.67 -1.92 -9.28
N LEU A 8 7.01 -1.23 -8.38
CA LEU A 8 7.38 -1.22 -6.97
C LEU A 8 6.49 -2.15 -6.15
N ASP A 9 5.20 -1.81 -6.06
CA ASP A 9 4.26 -2.52 -5.19
C ASP A 9 3.97 -3.93 -5.69
N GLY A 10 4.22 -4.92 -4.85
CA GLY A 10 4.04 -6.32 -5.21
C GLY A 10 5.14 -6.90 -6.09
N THR A 11 6.11 -6.09 -6.51
CA THR A 11 7.23 -6.52 -7.34
C THR A 11 8.55 -6.47 -6.58
N LEU A 12 8.96 -5.28 -6.15
CA LEU A 12 10.18 -5.11 -5.34
C LEU A 12 9.87 -5.14 -3.85
N ILE A 13 8.75 -4.58 -3.44
CA ILE A 13 8.34 -4.54 -2.04
C ILE A 13 7.04 -5.30 -1.82
N ASP A 14 6.92 -5.89 -0.63
CA ASP A 14 5.75 -6.67 -0.25
C ASP A 14 4.71 -5.78 0.44
N SER A 15 4.11 -4.90 -0.35
CA SER A 15 3.12 -3.93 0.12
C SER A 15 1.67 -4.40 0.01
N MET A 16 1.40 -5.49 -0.71
CA MET A 16 0.03 -5.97 -0.91
C MET A 16 -0.71 -6.30 0.39
N PRO A 17 -0.10 -6.93 1.40
CA PRO A 17 -0.80 -7.16 2.67
C PRO A 17 -1.30 -5.86 3.33
N VAL A 18 -0.55 -4.77 3.20
CA VAL A 18 -0.96 -3.47 3.74
C VAL A 18 -2.20 -2.96 2.99
N TRP A 19 -2.15 -2.92 1.67
CA TRP A 19 -3.27 -2.44 0.86
C TRP A 19 -4.51 -3.31 1.02
N ASN A 20 -4.33 -4.63 1.13
CA ASN A 20 -5.43 -5.56 1.32
C ASN A 20 -6.07 -5.44 2.70
N GLY A 21 -5.29 -5.12 3.72
CA GLY A 21 -5.75 -5.09 5.10
C GLY A 21 -6.14 -3.73 5.65
N VAL A 22 -5.89 -2.64 4.90
CA VAL A 22 -6.06 -1.27 5.43
C VAL A 22 -7.53 -0.94 5.73
N GLY A 23 -8.46 -1.41 4.92
CA GLY A 23 -9.88 -1.19 5.14
C GLY A 23 -10.38 -1.84 6.43
N LYS A 24 -9.96 -3.08 6.65
CA LYS A 24 -10.29 -3.84 7.87
C LYS A 24 -9.75 -3.13 9.12
N LYS A 25 -8.49 -2.70 9.07
CA LYS A 25 -7.86 -2.01 10.18
C LYS A 25 -8.57 -0.70 10.48
N PHE A 26 -8.89 0.07 9.44
CA PHE A 26 -9.60 1.33 9.58
C PHE A 26 -10.96 1.13 10.30
N LEU A 27 -11.72 0.13 9.88
CA LEU A 27 -13.01 -0.16 10.50
C LEU A 27 -12.85 -0.53 11.98
N LYS A 28 -11.90 -1.39 12.30
CA LYS A 28 -11.64 -1.77 13.70
C LYS A 28 -11.22 -0.59 14.55
N ASP A 29 -10.37 0.28 14.03
CA ASP A 29 -9.90 1.46 14.74
C ASP A 29 -11.04 2.45 15.04
N ASN A 30 -12.12 2.39 14.26
CA ASN A 30 -13.31 3.23 14.45
C ASN A 30 -14.46 2.50 15.14
N GLY A 31 -14.19 1.36 15.77
CA GLY A 31 -15.19 0.62 16.55
C GLY A 31 -16.22 -0.13 15.71
N VAL A 32 -15.95 -0.34 14.43
CA VAL A 32 -16.83 -1.06 13.52
C VAL A 32 -16.31 -2.47 13.29
N GLU A 33 -17.16 -3.48 13.50
CA GLU A 33 -16.78 -4.86 13.22
C GLU A 33 -16.76 -5.11 11.72
N PRO A 34 -15.62 -5.42 11.10
CA PRO A 34 -15.58 -5.67 9.66
C PRO A 34 -16.20 -7.02 9.32
N PRO A 35 -16.93 -7.12 8.21
CA PRO A 35 -17.41 -8.41 7.72
C PRO A 35 -16.24 -9.29 7.27
N GLU A 36 -16.45 -10.61 7.25
CA GLU A 36 -15.40 -11.57 6.91
C GLU A 36 -14.80 -11.34 5.51
N ASN A 37 -15.62 -10.88 4.57
CA ASN A 37 -15.20 -10.66 3.19
C ASN A 37 -14.81 -9.21 2.88
N ILE A 38 -14.47 -8.41 3.91
CA ILE A 38 -14.18 -6.98 3.74
C ILE A 38 -13.03 -6.72 2.75
N GLU A 39 -12.00 -7.55 2.75
CA GLU A 39 -10.88 -7.36 1.85
C GLU A 39 -11.28 -7.47 0.38
N GLU A 40 -12.14 -8.45 0.06
CA GLU A 40 -12.67 -8.61 -1.29
C GLU A 40 -13.58 -7.46 -1.69
N ILE A 41 -14.44 -7.03 -0.78
CA ILE A 41 -15.35 -5.89 -1.00
C ILE A 41 -14.54 -4.62 -1.26
N PHE A 42 -13.54 -4.36 -0.42
CA PHE A 42 -12.73 -3.15 -0.49
C PHE A 42 -11.94 -3.06 -1.80
N LYS A 43 -11.44 -4.19 -2.31
CA LYS A 43 -10.70 -4.25 -3.57
C LYS A 43 -11.52 -3.85 -4.79
N THR A 44 -12.82 -4.08 -4.77
CA THR A 44 -13.70 -3.85 -5.93
C THR A 44 -14.30 -2.46 -5.96
N MET A 45 -14.05 -1.65 -4.92
CA MET A 45 -14.65 -0.33 -4.76
C MET A 45 -13.59 0.77 -4.78
N SER A 46 -13.98 1.95 -5.28
CA SER A 46 -13.21 3.17 -5.04
C SER A 46 -13.29 3.54 -3.55
N PHE A 47 -12.43 4.44 -3.11
CA PHE A 47 -12.51 4.93 -1.73
C PHE A 47 -13.86 5.60 -1.43
N GLU A 48 -14.41 6.32 -2.40
CA GLU A 48 -15.72 6.97 -2.24
C GLU A 48 -16.85 5.94 -2.09
N GLU A 49 -16.84 4.91 -2.92
CA GLU A 49 -17.81 3.82 -2.83
C GLU A 49 -17.66 3.06 -1.51
N SER A 50 -16.44 2.82 -1.07
CA SER A 50 -16.15 2.14 0.19
C SER A 50 -16.68 2.92 1.38
N HIS A 51 -16.45 4.24 1.40
CA HIS A 51 -16.97 5.09 2.47
C HIS A 51 -18.50 5.05 2.53
N ARG A 52 -19.15 5.14 1.38
CA ARG A 52 -20.61 5.07 1.31
C ARG A 52 -21.12 3.73 1.82
N TYR A 53 -20.49 2.64 1.40
CA TYR A 53 -20.86 1.30 1.86
C TYR A 53 -20.70 1.17 3.38
N PHE A 54 -19.58 1.64 3.92
CA PHE A 54 -19.33 1.58 5.37
C PHE A 54 -20.35 2.42 6.15
N ALA A 55 -20.67 3.60 5.66
CA ALA A 55 -21.62 4.49 6.32
C ALA A 55 -23.04 3.91 6.29
N GLU A 56 -23.48 3.42 5.14
CA GLU A 56 -24.85 2.94 4.95
C GLU A 56 -25.11 1.54 5.51
N ASN A 57 -24.12 0.66 5.48
CA ASN A 57 -24.31 -0.75 5.81
C ASN A 57 -23.61 -1.20 7.09
N LEU A 58 -22.58 -0.50 7.54
CA LEU A 58 -21.77 -0.91 8.71
C LEU A 58 -21.82 0.09 9.86
N GLY A 59 -22.52 1.20 9.69
CA GLY A 59 -22.70 2.18 10.78
C GLY A 59 -21.50 3.08 11.03
N LEU A 60 -20.60 3.23 10.05
CA LEU A 60 -19.47 4.15 10.18
C LEU A 60 -19.96 5.60 10.24
N GLU A 61 -19.49 6.36 11.21
CA GLU A 61 -19.95 7.74 11.44
C GLU A 61 -18.96 8.83 11.02
N CYS A 62 -17.76 8.48 10.54
CA CYS A 62 -16.78 9.49 10.14
C CYS A 62 -16.99 9.98 8.71
N SER A 63 -16.45 11.18 8.43
CA SER A 63 -16.50 11.76 7.08
C SER A 63 -15.56 11.02 6.12
N PHE A 64 -15.80 11.21 4.82
CA PHE A 64 -14.91 10.69 3.78
C PHE A 64 -13.50 11.22 3.94
N ASP A 65 -13.34 12.54 4.19
CA ASP A 65 -12.02 13.14 4.36
C ASP A 65 -11.27 12.54 5.54
N HIS A 66 -11.95 12.27 6.65
CA HIS A 66 -11.35 11.62 7.80
C HIS A 66 -10.90 10.19 7.45
N MET A 67 -11.73 9.44 6.73
CA MET A 67 -11.37 8.08 6.29
C MET A 67 -10.11 8.09 5.44
N ILE A 68 -10.04 8.96 4.44
CA ILE A 68 -8.90 9.06 3.56
C ILE A 68 -7.64 9.47 4.32
N SER A 69 -7.72 10.48 5.20
CA SER A 69 -6.58 10.90 6.02
C SER A 69 -6.07 9.76 6.90
N SER A 70 -6.98 9.01 7.51
CA SER A 70 -6.61 7.87 8.37
C SER A 70 -5.94 6.75 7.59
N ILE A 71 -6.49 6.39 6.43
CA ILE A 71 -5.94 5.33 5.58
C ILE A 71 -4.56 5.73 5.06
N ILE A 72 -4.41 6.94 4.55
CA ILE A 72 -3.12 7.43 4.02
C ILE A 72 -2.08 7.49 5.13
N SER A 73 -2.46 7.92 6.34
CA SER A 73 -1.54 7.94 7.48
C SER A 73 -1.04 6.54 7.82
N MET A 74 -1.91 5.54 7.85
CA MET A 74 -1.52 4.15 8.10
C MET A 74 -0.59 3.61 7.00
N VAL A 75 -0.90 3.91 5.74
CA VAL A 75 -0.10 3.47 4.61
C VAL A 75 1.29 4.12 4.65
N LYS A 76 1.36 5.42 4.90
CA LYS A 76 2.64 6.14 5.03
C LYS A 76 3.52 5.54 6.13
N ASP A 77 2.94 5.25 7.27
CA ASP A 77 3.66 4.63 8.38
C ASP A 77 4.24 3.28 7.99
N CYS A 78 3.46 2.43 7.32
CA CYS A 78 3.93 1.12 6.88
C CYS A 78 5.05 1.23 5.84
N TYR A 79 4.94 2.12 4.87
CA TYR A 79 5.99 2.32 3.87
C TYR A 79 7.26 2.85 4.52
N ALA A 80 7.14 3.76 5.48
CA ALA A 80 8.30 4.33 6.15
C ALA A 80 9.03 3.33 7.05
N ASN A 81 8.32 2.38 7.66
CA ASN A 81 8.85 1.63 8.78
C ASN A 81 8.79 0.11 8.68
N THR A 82 7.84 -0.48 7.98
CA THR A 82 7.56 -1.92 8.14
C THR A 82 7.56 -2.76 6.86
N ILE A 83 7.21 -2.21 5.71
CA ILE A 83 7.08 -2.99 4.48
C ILE A 83 8.45 -3.53 4.06
N PRO A 84 8.61 -4.86 3.91
CA PRO A 84 9.88 -5.45 3.51
C PRO A 84 10.04 -5.52 2.01
N LEU A 85 11.27 -5.77 1.56
CA LEU A 85 11.53 -6.18 0.19
C LEU A 85 10.94 -7.57 -0.06
N LYS A 86 10.55 -7.83 -1.30
CA LYS A 86 10.21 -9.19 -1.74
C LYS A 86 11.44 -10.09 -1.61
N PRO A 87 11.24 -11.41 -1.42
CA PRO A 87 12.35 -12.36 -1.43
C PRO A 87 13.18 -12.21 -2.70
N TYR A 88 14.50 -12.20 -2.53
CA TYR A 88 15.49 -12.09 -3.61
C TYR A 88 15.54 -10.75 -4.35
N ALA A 89 14.71 -9.77 -3.98
CA ALA A 89 14.72 -8.46 -4.63
C ALA A 89 16.06 -7.74 -4.45
N TYR A 90 16.56 -7.71 -3.22
CA TYR A 90 17.84 -7.06 -2.93
C TYR A 90 18.99 -7.69 -3.73
N GLU A 91 19.06 -9.01 -3.70
CA GLU A 91 20.11 -9.77 -4.38
C GLU A 91 20.09 -9.54 -5.88
N PHE A 92 18.90 -9.49 -6.47
CA PHE A 92 18.74 -9.21 -7.89
C PHE A 92 19.20 -7.80 -8.24
N LEU A 93 18.79 -6.81 -7.45
CA LEU A 93 19.17 -5.40 -7.67
C LEU A 93 20.69 -5.22 -7.52
N GLU A 94 21.30 -5.83 -6.51
CA GLU A 94 22.73 -5.77 -6.29
C GLU A 94 23.51 -6.37 -7.45
N LYS A 95 23.05 -7.54 -7.93
CA LYS A 95 23.67 -8.22 -9.07
C LYS A 95 23.64 -7.34 -10.32
N GLU A 96 22.47 -6.75 -10.62
CA GLU A 96 22.33 -5.89 -11.79
C GLU A 96 23.12 -4.59 -11.66
N TYR A 97 23.20 -4.03 -10.45
CA TYR A 97 24.01 -2.84 -10.18
C TYR A 97 25.48 -3.10 -10.49
N LYS A 98 26.02 -4.25 -10.04
CA LYS A 98 27.42 -4.63 -10.29
C LYS A 98 27.71 -4.84 -11.76
N LYS A 99 26.72 -5.18 -12.58
CA LYS A 99 26.87 -5.31 -14.03
C LYS A 99 26.80 -3.96 -14.76
N GLY A 100 26.55 -2.86 -14.06
CA GLY A 100 26.38 -1.55 -14.67
C GLY A 100 25.03 -1.33 -15.33
N THR A 101 24.01 -2.13 -14.99
CA THR A 101 22.67 -1.97 -15.52
C THR A 101 22.03 -0.67 -15.02
N ASN A 102 21.41 0.08 -15.92
CA ASN A 102 20.63 1.24 -15.55
C ASN A 102 19.24 0.77 -15.08
N MET A 103 18.85 1.20 -13.88
CA MET A 103 17.60 0.76 -13.28
C MET A 103 16.79 1.97 -12.82
N CYS A 104 15.46 1.89 -12.98
CA CYS A 104 14.55 2.87 -12.41
C CYS A 104 13.27 2.20 -11.95
N ILE A 105 12.51 2.91 -11.14
CA ILE A 105 11.23 2.45 -10.62
C ILE A 105 10.13 3.32 -11.24
N LEU A 106 9.13 2.67 -11.82
CA LEU A 106 7.93 3.33 -12.31
C LEU A 106 6.75 2.84 -11.47
N THR A 107 6.12 3.73 -10.72
CA THR A 107 5.04 3.37 -9.80
C THR A 107 3.88 4.35 -9.90
N ALA A 108 2.66 3.83 -9.72
CA ALA A 108 1.45 4.64 -9.60
C ALA A 108 1.24 5.16 -8.17
N SER A 109 2.05 4.71 -7.20
CA SER A 109 1.96 5.14 -5.81
C SER A 109 2.55 6.54 -5.62
N GLU A 110 2.05 7.25 -4.60
CA GLU A 110 2.43 8.63 -4.31
C GLU A 110 3.87 8.75 -3.78
N GLU A 111 4.58 9.79 -4.19
CA GLU A 111 5.96 10.05 -3.75
C GLU A 111 6.08 10.17 -2.24
N ASP A 112 5.09 10.76 -1.58
CA ASP A 112 5.11 11.01 -0.13
C ASP A 112 5.36 9.76 0.70
N TYR A 113 4.92 8.60 0.25
CA TYR A 113 5.18 7.35 0.97
C TYR A 113 6.18 6.44 0.27
N VAL A 114 6.34 6.55 -1.03
CA VAL A 114 7.28 5.72 -1.80
C VAL A 114 8.73 6.10 -1.49
N ILE A 115 9.07 7.38 -1.49
CA ILE A 115 10.46 7.83 -1.29
C ILE A 115 11.01 7.40 0.07
N PRO A 116 10.31 7.56 1.20
CA PRO A 116 10.80 7.04 2.48
C PRO A 116 11.03 5.53 2.47
N ALA A 117 10.18 4.76 1.82
CA ALA A 117 10.34 3.31 1.72
C ALA A 117 11.60 2.93 0.93
N VAL A 118 11.79 3.55 -0.23
CA VAL A 118 12.95 3.27 -1.09
C VAL A 118 14.25 3.65 -0.38
N LYS A 119 14.29 4.78 0.31
CA LYS A 119 15.47 5.21 1.05
C LYS A 119 15.81 4.29 2.23
N ARG A 120 14.78 3.74 2.89
CA ARG A 120 14.97 2.82 4.01
C ARG A 120 15.50 1.46 3.56
N LEU A 121 15.06 1.00 2.43
CA LEU A 121 15.41 -0.31 1.88
C LEU A 121 16.65 -0.21 0.96
#